data_ff9b6e3a2fceafa279f5faed0ec685e4
#
_entry.id   ff9b6e3a2fceafa279f5faed0ec685e4
#
_cell.length_a   1.000
_cell.length_b   1.000
_cell.length_c   1.000
_cell.angle_alpha   90.00
_cell.angle_beta   90.00
_cell.angle_gamma   90.00
#
_symmetry.space_group_name_H-M   'P 1'
#
loop_
_entity.id
_entity.type
_entity.pdbx_description
1 polymer ?
#
loop_
_entity_poly.entity_id
_entity_poly.type
_entity_poly.pdbx_seq_one_letter_code
_entity_poly.pdbx_strand_id
1 'polypeptide(L)'
;MSIITDVYAREVLDSRGNPTVEVEVTLESGGTGRAIVPSGASTGAYEAVELRDGDKSRYLGKGVLKAVDNVNSIIAPEIIGLDALDQVAIDRKMLELDGTPNKAKLGANAILAVSMAVARAAADALSMPLYTYLGGFNAKTLPVPMMNIVNGGEHADNNIDVQEFMVLPVGAASFKEALRIGAEIFHNLKAVLKDKGLNTAVGDEGGFAPNLGSNEEAITTIISAIERAGYKPGVDVFLGMDVASTEFFKDGKYHLEGEGRSFTSAEFVDYLASLVDKYPIISIEDGCSEDDWEGWKLLTEKLGGKVQLVGDDLFVTNTERLSSGIEQGVGNSILVKVNQIGTLTETFDAIEMAKRAGYTAVISHRSGESEDSTIADIAVATNAGQIKTGAPSRTDRVAKYNQLLRIEDQLGSTAIYGGAAAFYNLKNFKK
;
A
#
# COMPACT_ATOMS: atom_id res chain seq x y z
N MET A 1 17.25 -20.42 21.39
CA MET A 1 16.62 -21.29 20.42
C MET A 1 15.37 -20.59 19.88
N SER A 2 15.00 -20.87 18.66
CA SER A 2 13.93 -20.13 17.92
C SER A 2 12.54 -20.77 18.03
N ILE A 3 12.36 -21.66 18.98
CA ILE A 3 11.08 -22.36 19.21
C ILE A 3 10.05 -21.41 19.79
N ILE A 4 8.86 -21.39 19.23
CA ILE A 4 7.73 -20.59 19.70
C ILE A 4 7.23 -21.19 21.03
N THR A 5 7.17 -20.36 22.07
CA THR A 5 6.71 -20.77 23.41
C THR A 5 5.38 -20.16 23.80
N ASP A 6 5.05 -19.00 23.22
CA ASP A 6 3.77 -18.33 23.45
C ASP A 6 3.32 -17.51 22.23
N VAL A 7 2.00 -17.49 22.02
CA VAL A 7 1.32 -16.68 21.00
C VAL A 7 0.05 -16.11 21.62
N TYR A 8 -0.04 -14.81 21.70
CA TYR A 8 -1.17 -14.12 22.33
C TYR A 8 -1.71 -13.00 21.46
N ALA A 9 -3.00 -13.03 21.20
CA ALA A 9 -3.71 -12.01 20.46
C ALA A 9 -4.61 -11.15 21.34
N ARG A 10 -4.76 -9.88 20.98
CA ARG A 10 -5.73 -8.94 21.56
C ARG A 10 -6.35 -8.05 20.51
N GLU A 11 -7.49 -7.46 20.88
CA GLU A 11 -8.14 -6.41 20.12
C GLU A 11 -7.52 -5.06 20.49
N VAL A 12 -7.11 -4.28 19.47
CA VAL A 12 -6.61 -2.89 19.61
C VAL A 12 -7.35 -1.99 18.62
N LEU A 13 -7.08 -0.68 18.62
CA LEU A 13 -7.72 0.26 17.69
C LEU A 13 -6.79 0.66 16.56
N ASP A 14 -7.35 0.78 15.36
CA ASP A 14 -6.70 1.35 14.19
C ASP A 14 -6.77 2.90 14.18
N SER A 15 -6.20 3.54 13.16
CA SER A 15 -6.16 5.01 12.99
C SER A 15 -7.53 5.67 12.81
N ARG A 16 -8.58 4.88 12.56
CA ARG A 16 -9.97 5.33 12.43
C ARG A 16 -10.78 5.05 13.70
N GLY A 17 -10.16 4.46 14.74
CA GLY A 17 -10.83 4.05 15.97
C GLY A 17 -11.67 2.77 15.81
N ASN A 18 -11.45 1.99 14.75
CA ASN A 18 -12.06 0.68 14.59
C ASN A 18 -11.15 -0.41 15.19
N PRO A 19 -11.73 -1.48 15.75
CA PRO A 19 -10.97 -2.62 16.24
C PRO A 19 -10.16 -3.31 15.15
N THR A 20 -8.95 -3.74 15.52
CA THR A 20 -8.10 -4.62 14.72
C THR A 20 -7.34 -5.59 15.61
N VAL A 21 -6.64 -6.56 15.00
CA VAL A 21 -5.92 -7.63 15.70
C VAL A 21 -4.46 -7.26 15.90
N GLU A 22 -4.00 -7.35 17.14
CA GLU A 22 -2.58 -7.36 17.51
C GLU A 22 -2.19 -8.75 18.03
N VAL A 23 -1.02 -9.25 17.62
CA VAL A 23 -0.45 -10.52 18.10
C VAL A 23 0.95 -10.27 18.64
N GLU A 24 1.25 -10.91 19.77
CA GLU A 24 2.59 -11.05 20.33
C GLU A 24 3.03 -12.53 20.27
N VAL A 25 4.28 -12.76 19.87
CA VAL A 25 4.92 -14.07 19.85
C VAL A 25 6.17 -14.02 20.69
N THR A 26 6.37 -15.03 21.54
CA THR A 26 7.56 -15.20 22.38
C THR A 26 8.26 -16.49 22.02
N LEU A 27 9.60 -16.44 21.97
CA LEU A 27 10.46 -17.59 21.68
C LEU A 27 11.20 -18.07 22.92
N GLU A 28 11.64 -19.32 22.91
CA GLU A 28 12.42 -19.94 24.00
C GLU A 28 13.70 -19.15 24.34
N SER A 29 14.30 -18.48 23.37
CA SER A 29 15.45 -17.58 23.55
C SER A 29 15.13 -16.29 24.31
N GLY A 30 13.85 -15.97 24.50
CA GLY A 30 13.37 -14.68 24.96
C GLY A 30 13.15 -13.65 23.85
N GLY A 31 13.41 -14.01 22.58
CA GLY A 31 13.06 -13.17 21.44
C GLY A 31 11.56 -12.95 21.36
N THR A 32 11.14 -11.73 21.04
CA THR A 32 9.72 -11.34 20.98
C THR A 32 9.38 -10.62 19.66
N GLY A 33 8.14 -10.80 19.22
CA GLY A 33 7.62 -10.09 18.05
C GLY A 33 6.18 -9.67 18.27
N ARG A 34 5.86 -8.42 17.93
CA ARG A 34 4.51 -7.87 17.98
C ARG A 34 4.14 -7.26 16.64
N ALA A 35 2.93 -7.52 16.17
CA ALA A 35 2.43 -6.97 14.94
C ALA A 35 0.94 -6.60 15.04
N ILE A 36 0.54 -5.54 14.35
CA ILE A 36 -0.84 -5.05 14.25
C ILE A 36 -1.25 -5.07 12.78
N VAL A 37 -2.41 -5.64 12.49
CA VAL A 37 -2.92 -5.76 11.11
C VAL A 37 -3.63 -4.49 10.67
N PRO A 38 -3.36 -3.97 9.44
CA PRO A 38 -4.13 -2.87 8.87
C PRO A 38 -5.51 -3.32 8.35
N SER A 39 -6.39 -2.34 8.07
CA SER A 39 -7.77 -2.56 7.63
C SER A 39 -8.16 -1.60 6.50
N GLY A 40 -8.83 -2.08 5.44
CA GLY A 40 -9.31 -1.25 4.34
C GLY A 40 -10.59 -0.47 4.67
N ALA A 41 -10.83 0.66 3.98
CA ALA A 41 -12.13 1.32 3.89
C ALA A 41 -12.91 0.77 2.69
N SER A 42 -12.36 0.88 1.50
CA SER A 42 -12.76 0.12 0.32
C SER A 42 -12.04 -1.24 0.32
N THR A 43 -12.69 -2.28 -0.17
CA THR A 43 -12.12 -3.63 -0.28
C THR A 43 -12.48 -4.20 -1.64
N GLY A 44 -11.48 -4.62 -2.41
CA GLY A 44 -11.68 -5.34 -3.67
C GLY A 44 -12.48 -6.64 -3.43
N ALA A 45 -13.35 -6.99 -4.36
CA ALA A 45 -14.25 -8.16 -4.21
C ALA A 45 -13.50 -9.49 -4.01
N TYR A 46 -12.23 -9.54 -4.39
CA TYR A 46 -11.41 -10.75 -4.38
C TYR A 46 -10.37 -10.80 -3.25
N GLU A 47 -10.42 -9.84 -2.31
CA GLU A 47 -9.52 -9.83 -1.13
C GLU A 47 -9.80 -11.00 -0.20
N ALA A 48 -8.77 -11.42 0.54
CA ALA A 48 -8.95 -12.35 1.67
C ALA A 48 -9.83 -11.72 2.76
N VAL A 49 -10.60 -12.54 3.46
CA VAL A 49 -11.64 -12.10 4.38
C VAL A 49 -11.04 -11.51 5.66
N GLU A 50 -11.30 -10.25 5.92
CA GLU A 50 -11.14 -9.65 7.23
C GLU A 50 -12.32 -10.08 8.13
N LEU A 51 -12.04 -10.93 9.12
CA LEU A 51 -13.08 -11.48 9.98
C LEU A 51 -13.53 -10.45 11.02
N ARG A 52 -14.80 -10.07 10.96
CA ARG A 52 -15.49 -9.17 11.89
C ARG A 52 -16.58 -9.91 12.66
N ASP A 53 -16.83 -9.48 13.90
CA ASP A 53 -17.80 -10.14 14.79
C ASP A 53 -19.24 -10.01 14.29
N GLY A 54 -19.60 -8.88 13.67
CA GLY A 54 -20.94 -8.57 13.19
C GLY A 54 -21.93 -8.22 14.32
N ASP A 55 -21.49 -8.21 15.58
CA ASP A 55 -22.30 -7.81 16.72
C ASP A 55 -22.42 -6.28 16.80
N LYS A 56 -23.59 -5.77 16.37
CA LYS A 56 -23.86 -4.32 16.32
C LYS A 56 -23.89 -3.65 17.69
N SER A 57 -24.04 -4.41 18.79
CA SER A 57 -23.98 -3.86 20.14
C SER A 57 -22.55 -3.47 20.59
N ARG A 58 -21.54 -3.95 19.83
CA ARG A 58 -20.13 -3.75 20.11
C ARG A 58 -19.42 -3.22 18.87
N TYR A 59 -18.82 -2.03 18.96
CA TYR A 59 -18.13 -1.33 17.86
C TYR A 59 -18.96 -1.30 16.55
N LEU A 60 -20.26 -1.16 16.65
CA LEU A 60 -21.19 -1.12 15.51
C LEU A 60 -21.06 -2.33 14.55
N GLY A 61 -20.65 -3.50 15.07
CA GLY A 61 -20.44 -4.72 14.31
C GLY A 61 -19.00 -4.94 13.84
N LYS A 62 -18.09 -3.98 14.06
CA LYS A 62 -16.69 -4.01 13.60
C LYS A 62 -15.72 -4.69 14.58
N GLY A 63 -16.18 -5.27 15.71
CA GLY A 63 -15.34 -6.01 16.64
C GLY A 63 -14.58 -7.15 15.97
N VAL A 64 -13.45 -7.59 16.57
CA VAL A 64 -12.58 -8.65 16.03
C VAL A 64 -12.31 -9.78 17.05
N LEU A 65 -13.16 -9.92 18.05
CA LEU A 65 -12.95 -10.94 19.10
C LEU A 65 -12.95 -12.37 18.54
N LYS A 66 -13.73 -12.65 17.48
CA LYS A 66 -13.68 -13.95 16.79
C LYS A 66 -12.31 -14.23 16.19
N ALA A 67 -11.70 -13.24 15.55
CA ALA A 67 -10.35 -13.36 15.00
C ALA A 67 -9.30 -13.51 16.12
N VAL A 68 -9.45 -12.76 17.21
CA VAL A 68 -8.60 -12.90 18.41
C VAL A 68 -8.72 -14.31 19.02
N ASP A 69 -9.94 -14.82 19.17
CA ASP A 69 -10.17 -16.18 19.68
C ASP A 69 -9.59 -17.25 18.75
N ASN A 70 -9.75 -17.08 17.43
CA ASN A 70 -9.13 -17.98 16.45
C ASN A 70 -7.60 -18.04 16.59
N VAL A 71 -6.93 -16.92 16.89
CA VAL A 71 -5.50 -16.94 17.19
C VAL A 71 -5.23 -17.70 18.48
N ASN A 72 -5.90 -17.31 19.58
CA ASN A 72 -5.56 -17.82 20.91
C ASN A 72 -5.96 -19.29 21.11
N SER A 73 -7.10 -19.72 20.51
CA SER A 73 -7.69 -21.05 20.76
C SER A 73 -7.43 -22.06 19.64
N ILE A 74 -7.10 -21.62 18.41
CA ILE A 74 -6.94 -22.52 17.26
C ILE A 74 -5.51 -22.44 16.70
N ILE A 75 -4.99 -21.24 16.38
CA ILE A 75 -3.67 -21.10 15.73
C ILE A 75 -2.55 -21.34 16.76
N ALA A 76 -2.61 -20.68 17.92
CA ALA A 76 -1.53 -20.75 18.92
C ALA A 76 -1.19 -22.19 19.36
N PRO A 77 -2.16 -23.07 19.71
CA PRO A 77 -1.86 -24.45 20.09
C PRO A 77 -1.16 -25.27 19.00
N GLU A 78 -1.38 -24.93 17.73
CA GLU A 78 -0.86 -25.68 16.57
C GLU A 78 0.53 -25.21 16.13
N ILE A 79 0.95 -23.99 16.52
CA ILE A 79 2.27 -23.45 16.14
C ILE A 79 3.24 -23.32 17.32
N ILE A 80 2.77 -23.37 18.56
CA ILE A 80 3.64 -23.48 19.74
C ILE A 80 4.45 -24.78 19.62
N GLY A 81 5.77 -24.67 19.81
CA GLY A 81 6.70 -25.79 19.63
C GLY A 81 7.34 -25.85 18.22
N LEU A 82 6.86 -25.06 17.26
CA LEU A 82 7.49 -24.94 15.94
C LEU A 82 8.68 -23.96 16.00
N ASP A 83 9.56 -24.06 15.01
CA ASP A 83 10.70 -23.16 14.85
C ASP A 83 10.25 -21.88 14.10
N ALA A 84 10.35 -20.72 14.75
CA ALA A 84 9.99 -19.43 14.16
C ALA A 84 10.83 -19.05 12.91
N LEU A 85 11.99 -19.67 12.70
CA LEU A 85 12.79 -19.47 11.51
C LEU A 85 12.19 -20.14 10.27
N ASP A 86 11.28 -21.09 10.44
CA ASP A 86 10.58 -21.76 9.34
C ASP A 86 9.27 -21.07 9.00
N GLN A 87 9.36 -19.78 8.60
CA GLN A 87 8.21 -18.92 8.30
C GLN A 87 7.24 -19.58 7.30
N VAL A 88 7.78 -20.21 6.27
CA VAL A 88 6.95 -20.82 5.20
C VAL A 88 6.13 -21.98 5.75
N ALA A 89 6.70 -22.81 6.64
CA ALA A 89 5.97 -23.92 7.24
C ALA A 89 4.87 -23.43 8.18
N ILE A 90 5.14 -22.36 8.95
CA ILE A 90 4.16 -21.74 9.86
C ILE A 90 3.01 -21.16 9.07
N ASP A 91 3.29 -20.36 8.03
CA ASP A 91 2.25 -19.76 7.18
C ASP A 91 1.40 -20.84 6.51
N ARG A 92 2.01 -21.88 5.95
CA ARG A 92 1.29 -23.02 5.36
C ARG A 92 0.44 -23.77 6.40
N LYS A 93 0.95 -23.98 7.61
CA LYS A 93 0.17 -24.61 8.69
C LYS A 93 -1.09 -23.79 9.00
N MET A 94 -1.01 -22.46 9.04
CA MET A 94 -2.17 -21.60 9.28
C MET A 94 -3.17 -21.66 8.10
N LEU A 95 -2.68 -21.72 6.88
CA LEU A 95 -3.52 -21.88 5.68
C LEU A 95 -4.25 -23.25 5.68
N GLU A 96 -3.58 -24.31 6.07
CA GLU A 96 -4.19 -25.64 6.23
C GLU A 96 -5.26 -25.67 7.32
N LEU A 97 -5.05 -24.97 8.43
CA LEU A 97 -6.04 -24.84 9.52
C LEU A 97 -7.29 -24.07 9.08
N ASP A 98 -7.13 -23.04 8.26
CA ASP A 98 -8.23 -22.34 7.66
C ASP A 98 -8.97 -23.20 6.62
N GLY A 99 -8.25 -23.75 5.66
CA GLY A 99 -8.76 -24.65 4.63
C GLY A 99 -9.71 -24.02 3.63
N THR A 100 -9.85 -22.68 3.61
CA THR A 100 -10.67 -21.94 2.64
C THR A 100 -9.80 -21.10 1.70
N PRO A 101 -10.21 -20.88 0.43
CA PRO A 101 -9.39 -20.15 -0.54
C PRO A 101 -9.10 -18.69 -0.13
N ASN A 102 -10.03 -18.07 0.58
CA ASN A 102 -9.99 -16.65 0.96
C ASN A 102 -9.86 -16.40 2.47
N LYS A 103 -9.44 -17.42 3.24
CA LYS A 103 -9.24 -17.34 4.69
C LYS A 103 -10.51 -16.97 5.49
N ALA A 104 -11.68 -17.40 4.99
CA ALA A 104 -12.97 -17.05 5.57
C ALA A 104 -13.26 -17.71 6.93
N LYS A 105 -12.57 -18.81 7.27
CA LYS A 105 -12.82 -19.56 8.52
C LYS A 105 -12.09 -18.91 9.72
N LEU A 106 -10.81 -18.63 9.61
CA LEU A 106 -10.01 -18.05 10.68
C LEU A 106 -9.91 -16.53 10.60
N GLY A 107 -9.97 -15.99 9.40
CA GLY A 107 -9.77 -14.58 9.08
C GLY A 107 -8.35 -14.27 8.64
N ALA A 108 -8.20 -13.54 7.53
CA ALA A 108 -6.90 -13.08 7.06
C ALA A 108 -6.22 -12.17 8.09
N ASN A 109 -6.98 -11.39 8.85
CA ASN A 109 -6.47 -10.55 9.93
C ASN A 109 -5.83 -11.38 11.07
N ALA A 110 -6.44 -12.50 11.46
CA ALA A 110 -5.88 -13.42 12.47
C ALA A 110 -4.57 -14.05 11.95
N ILE A 111 -4.59 -14.60 10.74
CA ILE A 111 -3.46 -15.29 10.12
C ILE A 111 -2.28 -14.32 9.89
N LEU A 112 -2.53 -13.15 9.31
CA LEU A 112 -1.49 -12.17 9.03
C LEU A 112 -0.83 -11.62 10.29
N ALA A 113 -1.61 -11.34 11.35
CA ALA A 113 -1.05 -10.84 12.59
C ALA A 113 -0.02 -11.83 13.17
N VAL A 114 -0.32 -13.14 13.15
CA VAL A 114 0.61 -14.19 13.57
C VAL A 114 1.81 -14.25 12.63
N SER A 115 1.61 -14.28 11.31
CA SER A 115 2.68 -14.35 10.32
C SER A 115 3.72 -13.23 10.50
N MET A 116 3.26 -11.99 10.69
CA MET A 116 4.14 -10.83 10.93
C MET A 116 4.83 -10.89 12.30
N ALA A 117 4.10 -11.29 13.36
CA ALA A 117 4.65 -11.37 14.70
C ALA A 117 5.75 -12.45 14.81
N VAL A 118 5.57 -13.60 14.15
CA VAL A 118 6.57 -14.67 14.07
C VAL A 118 7.85 -14.16 13.39
N ALA A 119 7.74 -13.49 12.25
CA ALA A 119 8.91 -12.94 11.55
C ALA A 119 9.68 -11.91 12.41
N ARG A 120 8.95 -11.08 13.17
CA ARG A 120 9.57 -10.13 14.10
C ARG A 120 10.26 -10.83 15.26
N ALA A 121 9.64 -11.85 15.86
CA ALA A 121 10.25 -12.63 16.93
C ALA A 121 11.52 -13.37 16.48
N ALA A 122 11.48 -13.93 15.26
CA ALA A 122 12.65 -14.57 14.64
C ALA A 122 13.80 -13.59 14.40
N ALA A 123 13.49 -12.39 13.87
CA ALA A 123 14.47 -11.33 13.65
C ALA A 123 15.10 -10.88 14.99
N ASP A 124 14.29 -10.66 16.03
CA ASP A 124 14.74 -10.28 17.37
C ASP A 124 15.64 -11.34 17.99
N ALA A 125 15.26 -12.62 17.92
CA ALA A 125 16.09 -13.74 18.42
C ALA A 125 17.46 -13.83 17.73
N LEU A 126 17.54 -13.42 16.46
CA LEU A 126 18.80 -13.35 15.72
C LEU A 126 19.54 -12.01 15.90
N SER A 127 18.99 -11.08 16.67
CA SER A 127 19.49 -9.70 16.81
C SER A 127 19.69 -9.01 15.45
N MET A 128 18.79 -9.28 14.52
CA MET A 128 18.78 -8.72 13.15
C MET A 128 17.66 -7.70 12.98
N PRO A 129 17.89 -6.59 12.25
CA PRO A 129 16.79 -5.77 11.78
C PRO A 129 15.82 -6.58 10.90
N LEU A 130 14.52 -6.30 11.00
CA LEU A 130 13.51 -7.09 10.29
C LEU A 130 13.72 -7.11 8.78
N TYR A 131 14.06 -5.96 8.16
CA TYR A 131 14.35 -5.93 6.72
C TYR A 131 15.53 -6.81 6.31
N THR A 132 16.54 -6.95 7.17
CA THR A 132 17.70 -7.83 6.92
C THR A 132 17.33 -9.29 7.09
N TYR A 133 16.52 -9.61 8.10
CA TYR A 133 16.01 -10.97 8.33
C TYR A 133 15.18 -11.46 7.13
N LEU A 134 14.25 -10.61 6.66
CA LEU A 134 13.36 -10.94 5.54
C LEU A 134 14.06 -10.97 4.17
N GLY A 135 14.99 -10.04 3.93
CA GLY A 135 15.58 -9.81 2.59
C GLY A 135 17.04 -10.24 2.44
N GLY A 136 17.67 -10.69 3.53
CA GLY A 136 19.08 -11.05 3.54
C GLY A 136 20.03 -9.87 3.35
N PHE A 137 21.31 -10.17 3.12
CA PHE A 137 22.36 -9.13 3.00
C PHE A 137 22.20 -8.17 1.82
N ASN A 138 21.37 -8.51 0.83
CA ASN A 138 21.13 -7.66 -0.35
C ASN A 138 19.96 -6.67 -0.18
N ALA A 139 19.28 -6.66 0.97
CA ALA A 139 18.23 -5.69 1.30
C ALA A 139 18.86 -4.31 1.57
N LYS A 140 18.85 -3.42 0.59
CA LYS A 140 19.56 -2.13 0.66
C LYS A 140 18.92 -0.99 -0.16
N THR A 141 17.81 -1.28 -0.88
CA THR A 141 17.18 -0.26 -1.71
C THR A 141 16.07 0.44 -0.94
N LEU A 142 16.26 1.72 -0.65
CA LEU A 142 15.23 2.59 -0.09
C LEU A 142 14.20 2.92 -1.19
N PRO A 143 12.90 2.77 -0.91
CA PRO A 143 11.86 2.99 -1.89
C PRO A 143 11.63 4.47 -2.19
N VAL A 144 11.17 4.78 -3.41
CA VAL A 144 10.57 6.07 -3.74
C VAL A 144 9.23 6.16 -3.01
N PRO A 145 9.01 7.18 -2.15
CA PRO A 145 7.74 7.36 -1.49
C PRO A 145 6.73 7.98 -2.46
N MET A 146 5.57 7.35 -2.58
CA MET A 146 4.39 7.86 -3.28
C MET A 146 3.46 8.46 -2.23
N MET A 147 3.59 9.79 -2.03
CA MET A 147 2.94 10.48 -0.91
C MET A 147 1.60 11.06 -1.35
N ASN A 148 0.49 10.50 -0.87
CA ASN A 148 -0.85 10.99 -1.12
C ASN A 148 -1.09 12.31 -0.37
N ILE A 149 -1.11 13.45 -1.07
CA ILE A 149 -1.24 14.79 -0.48
C ILE A 149 -2.58 15.47 -0.73
N VAL A 150 -3.39 14.96 -1.67
CA VAL A 150 -4.79 15.36 -1.90
C VAL A 150 -5.65 14.11 -1.99
N ASN A 151 -6.69 14.07 -1.16
CA ASN A 151 -7.67 12.99 -1.09
C ASN A 151 -8.98 13.39 -1.77
N GLY A 152 -9.59 12.44 -2.47
CA GLY A 152 -10.95 12.49 -3.00
C GLY A 152 -11.65 11.15 -2.85
N GLY A 153 -12.69 10.88 -3.64
CA GLY A 153 -13.42 9.61 -3.62
C GLY A 153 -13.81 9.16 -2.20
N GLU A 154 -13.68 7.88 -1.91
CA GLU A 154 -14.00 7.29 -0.61
C GLU A 154 -13.07 7.75 0.55
N HIS A 155 -11.92 8.39 0.23
CA HIS A 155 -10.98 8.86 1.23
C HIS A 155 -11.26 10.27 1.76
N ALA A 156 -12.26 10.98 1.21
CA ALA A 156 -12.60 12.35 1.62
C ALA A 156 -14.06 12.69 1.32
N ASP A 157 -14.70 13.42 2.23
CA ASP A 157 -16.03 14.02 2.01
C ASP A 157 -15.89 15.32 1.20
N ASN A 158 -15.67 15.20 -0.11
CA ASN A 158 -15.55 16.30 -1.06
C ASN A 158 -16.07 15.90 -2.45
N ASN A 159 -15.87 16.76 -3.47
CA ASN A 159 -16.39 16.59 -4.80
C ASN A 159 -15.36 16.10 -5.84
N ILE A 160 -14.24 15.53 -5.41
CA ILE A 160 -13.19 15.02 -6.30
C ILE A 160 -13.45 13.52 -6.52
N ASP A 161 -13.59 13.08 -7.78
CA ASP A 161 -13.88 11.67 -8.11
C ASP A 161 -12.65 10.77 -7.93
N VAL A 162 -11.47 11.22 -8.37
CA VAL A 162 -10.20 10.48 -8.21
C VAL A 162 -9.80 10.43 -6.74
N GLN A 163 -9.49 9.23 -6.24
CA GLN A 163 -9.33 8.96 -4.82
C GLN A 163 -8.07 9.58 -4.23
N GLU A 164 -6.93 9.53 -4.97
CA GLU A 164 -5.65 10.02 -4.46
C GLU A 164 -4.82 10.72 -5.53
N PHE A 165 -4.18 11.80 -5.11
CA PHE A 165 -3.15 12.49 -5.90
C PHE A 165 -1.85 12.52 -5.11
N MET A 166 -0.82 11.92 -5.69
CA MET A 166 0.45 11.65 -5.03
C MET A 166 1.58 12.47 -5.64
N VAL A 167 2.55 12.85 -4.79
CA VAL A 167 3.86 13.35 -5.22
C VAL A 167 4.94 12.29 -5.03
N LEU A 168 5.80 12.15 -6.03
CA LEU A 168 6.87 11.16 -6.11
C LEU A 168 8.21 11.89 -6.29
N PRO A 169 9.02 12.08 -5.24
CA PRO A 169 10.31 12.77 -5.31
C PRO A 169 11.42 11.92 -5.94
N VAL A 170 11.21 11.51 -7.20
CA VAL A 170 12.11 10.63 -7.96
C VAL A 170 13.49 11.24 -8.14
N GLY A 171 13.55 12.58 -8.19
CA GLY A 171 14.79 13.33 -8.37
C GLY A 171 15.70 13.43 -7.16
N ALA A 172 15.26 12.98 -5.99
CA ALA A 172 16.01 13.05 -4.75
C ALA A 172 17.29 12.19 -4.78
N ALA A 173 18.30 12.57 -4.00
CA ALA A 173 19.57 11.85 -3.90
C ALA A 173 19.55 10.74 -2.84
N SER A 174 18.58 10.78 -1.89
CA SER A 174 18.43 9.85 -0.78
C SER A 174 16.97 9.78 -0.35
N PHE A 175 16.61 8.77 0.47
CA PHE A 175 15.28 8.70 1.03
C PHE A 175 14.99 9.89 1.97
N LYS A 176 15.95 10.25 2.82
CA LYS A 176 15.86 11.43 3.69
C LYS A 176 15.55 12.70 2.91
N GLU A 177 16.21 12.88 1.77
CA GLU A 177 15.98 14.03 0.89
C GLU A 177 14.59 13.95 0.24
N ALA A 178 14.15 12.77 -0.21
CA ALA A 178 12.83 12.55 -0.78
C ALA A 178 11.72 12.88 0.23
N LEU A 179 11.88 12.45 1.49
CA LEU A 179 10.91 12.75 2.55
C LEU A 179 10.86 14.25 2.87
N ARG A 180 12.02 14.95 2.89
CA ARG A 180 12.10 16.39 3.06
C ARG A 180 11.35 17.13 1.96
N ILE A 181 11.61 16.77 0.70
CA ILE A 181 10.94 17.34 -0.47
C ILE A 181 9.41 17.18 -0.34
N GLY A 182 8.93 15.97 -0.03
CA GLY A 182 7.51 15.71 0.14
C GLY A 182 6.88 16.52 1.27
N ALA A 183 7.55 16.65 2.41
CA ALA A 183 7.06 17.44 3.54
C ALA A 183 7.01 18.96 3.21
N GLU A 184 8.02 19.48 2.52
CA GLU A 184 8.03 20.90 2.10
C GLU A 184 6.92 21.18 1.08
N ILE A 185 6.68 20.27 0.11
CA ILE A 185 5.55 20.38 -0.82
C ILE A 185 4.22 20.33 -0.08
N PHE A 186 4.04 19.40 0.87
CA PHE A 186 2.83 19.28 1.67
C PHE A 186 2.50 20.56 2.42
N HIS A 187 3.50 21.21 3.07
CA HIS A 187 3.29 22.48 3.74
C HIS A 187 3.01 23.63 2.78
N ASN A 188 3.65 23.66 1.60
CA ASN A 188 3.35 24.65 0.56
C ASN A 188 1.95 24.43 -0.04
N LEU A 189 1.50 23.19 -0.19
CA LEU A 189 0.14 22.89 -0.63
C LEU A 189 -0.90 23.44 0.36
N LYS A 190 -0.65 23.30 1.67
CA LYS A 190 -1.50 23.91 2.70
C LYS A 190 -1.61 25.42 2.51
N ALA A 191 -0.50 26.09 2.18
CA ALA A 191 -0.50 27.53 1.94
C ALA A 191 -1.26 27.89 0.66
N VAL A 192 -1.05 27.15 -0.45
CA VAL A 192 -1.78 27.34 -1.72
C VAL A 192 -3.29 27.20 -1.53
N LEU A 193 -3.72 26.16 -0.77
CA LEU A 193 -5.14 25.95 -0.48
C LEU A 193 -5.73 27.09 0.36
N LYS A 194 -5.01 27.58 1.37
CA LYS A 194 -5.43 28.74 2.17
C LYS A 194 -5.54 30.00 1.34
N ASP A 195 -4.57 30.28 0.45
CA ASP A 195 -4.59 31.44 -0.43
C ASP A 195 -5.81 31.42 -1.37
N LYS A 196 -6.29 30.23 -1.74
CA LYS A 196 -7.53 30.01 -2.49
C LYS A 196 -8.80 30.04 -1.61
N GLY A 197 -8.69 30.17 -0.29
CA GLY A 197 -9.82 30.11 0.65
C GLY A 197 -10.41 28.70 0.83
N LEU A 198 -9.65 27.65 0.51
CA LEU A 198 -10.08 26.25 0.57
C LEU A 198 -9.79 25.62 1.93
N ASN A 199 -10.53 24.55 2.25
CA ASN A 199 -10.34 23.77 3.46
C ASN A 199 -8.97 23.04 3.47
N THR A 200 -8.33 23.00 4.63
CA THR A 200 -7.07 22.29 4.87
C THR A 200 -7.19 21.20 5.93
N ALA A 201 -8.41 20.68 6.17
CA ALA A 201 -8.59 19.44 6.90
C ALA A 201 -8.02 18.25 6.09
N VAL A 202 -7.60 17.22 6.80
CA VAL A 202 -6.98 16.03 6.18
C VAL A 202 -7.95 14.86 6.20
N GLY A 203 -7.86 14.03 5.15
CA GLY A 203 -8.58 12.77 5.03
C GLY A 203 -7.91 11.63 5.82
N ASP A 204 -8.38 10.42 5.59
CA ASP A 204 -7.94 9.21 6.32
C ASP A 204 -6.45 8.93 6.14
N GLU A 205 -5.88 9.28 5.01
CA GLU A 205 -4.47 9.05 4.68
C GLU A 205 -3.56 10.26 4.91
N GLY A 206 -4.08 11.31 5.54
CA GLY A 206 -3.32 12.49 5.93
C GLY A 206 -3.18 13.55 4.85
N GLY A 207 -3.61 13.31 3.61
CA GLY A 207 -3.71 14.30 2.53
C GLY A 207 -4.84 15.29 2.78
N PHE A 208 -4.75 16.49 2.19
CA PHE A 208 -5.83 17.48 2.28
C PHE A 208 -7.07 17.04 1.49
N ALA A 209 -8.24 17.45 1.93
CA ALA A 209 -9.52 17.11 1.34
C ALA A 209 -10.33 18.39 0.93
N PRO A 210 -9.79 19.24 0.04
CA PRO A 210 -10.49 20.44 -0.41
C PRO A 210 -11.61 20.09 -1.40
N ASN A 211 -12.62 20.96 -1.51
CA ASN A 211 -13.52 20.99 -2.67
C ASN A 211 -12.83 21.71 -3.82
N LEU A 212 -12.64 21.02 -4.94
CA LEU A 212 -12.05 21.56 -6.16
C LEU A 212 -13.02 21.38 -7.34
N GLY A 213 -12.85 22.16 -8.39
CA GLY A 213 -13.76 22.15 -9.54
C GLY A 213 -13.62 20.94 -10.47
N SER A 214 -12.50 20.22 -10.40
CA SER A 214 -12.22 19.03 -11.22
C SER A 214 -10.99 18.27 -10.72
N ASN A 215 -10.81 17.04 -11.22
CA ASN A 215 -9.58 16.26 -11.01
C ASN A 215 -8.34 17.01 -11.57
N GLU A 216 -8.49 17.69 -12.71
CA GLU A 216 -7.41 18.49 -13.32
C GLU A 216 -7.02 19.69 -12.42
N GLU A 217 -7.97 20.31 -11.70
CA GLU A 217 -7.66 21.37 -10.75
C GLU A 217 -6.84 20.85 -9.55
N ALA A 218 -7.07 19.60 -9.10
CA ALA A 218 -6.24 18.99 -8.08
C ALA A 218 -4.78 18.88 -8.55
N ILE A 219 -4.57 18.38 -9.77
CA ILE A 219 -3.24 18.26 -10.38
C ILE A 219 -2.55 19.63 -10.46
N THR A 220 -3.21 20.64 -11.01
CA THR A 220 -2.61 21.99 -11.16
C THR A 220 -2.34 22.67 -9.82
N THR A 221 -3.17 22.43 -8.82
CA THR A 221 -2.96 22.91 -7.45
C THR A 221 -1.71 22.29 -6.81
N ILE A 222 -1.49 20.98 -7.02
CA ILE A 222 -0.27 20.28 -6.57
C ILE A 222 0.96 20.81 -7.30
N ILE A 223 0.89 21.01 -8.63
CA ILE A 223 2.00 21.58 -9.41
C ILE A 223 2.38 22.96 -8.86
N SER A 224 1.39 23.82 -8.56
CA SER A 224 1.65 25.12 -7.94
C SER A 224 2.35 25.00 -6.58
N ALA A 225 2.03 23.97 -5.80
CA ALA A 225 2.69 23.73 -4.52
C ALA A 225 4.14 23.22 -4.70
N ILE A 226 4.40 22.37 -5.70
CA ILE A 226 5.76 21.90 -6.04
C ILE A 226 6.64 23.08 -6.46
N GLU A 227 6.15 23.95 -7.36
CA GLU A 227 6.87 25.14 -7.83
C GLU A 227 7.10 26.15 -6.69
N ARG A 228 6.09 26.38 -5.85
CA ARG A 228 6.21 27.24 -4.65
C ARG A 228 7.24 26.71 -3.65
N ALA A 229 7.40 25.40 -3.54
CA ALA A 229 8.43 24.77 -2.72
C ALA A 229 9.84 24.86 -3.34
N GLY A 230 9.97 25.36 -4.58
CA GLY A 230 11.23 25.54 -5.28
C GLY A 230 11.68 24.30 -6.08
N TYR A 231 10.81 23.32 -6.28
CA TYR A 231 11.10 22.11 -7.04
C TYR A 231 10.50 22.18 -8.46
N LYS A 232 11.05 21.37 -9.35
CA LYS A 232 10.66 21.31 -10.77
C LYS A 232 9.78 20.09 -11.03
N PRO A 233 8.46 20.27 -11.36
CA PRO A 233 7.60 19.17 -11.82
C PRO A 233 8.20 18.47 -13.04
N GLY A 234 8.17 17.13 -13.04
CA GLY A 234 8.72 16.32 -14.12
C GLY A 234 10.25 16.20 -14.15
N VAL A 235 10.95 16.77 -13.16
CA VAL A 235 12.42 16.65 -12.99
C VAL A 235 12.74 16.16 -11.59
N ASP A 236 12.41 16.95 -10.57
CA ASP A 236 12.66 16.63 -9.18
C ASP A 236 11.54 15.76 -8.60
N VAL A 237 10.29 16.09 -8.98
CA VAL A 237 9.06 15.47 -8.47
C VAL A 237 8.13 15.15 -9.63
N PHE A 238 7.63 13.92 -9.61
CA PHE A 238 6.59 13.46 -10.53
C PHE A 238 5.26 13.28 -9.78
N LEU A 239 4.18 13.04 -10.52
CA LEU A 239 2.86 12.81 -9.97
C LEU A 239 2.44 11.35 -10.14
N GLY A 240 1.64 10.88 -9.20
CA GLY A 240 0.88 9.64 -9.29
C GLY A 240 -0.59 9.89 -8.97
N MET A 241 -1.45 9.02 -9.47
CA MET A 241 -2.88 9.02 -9.14
C MET A 241 -3.31 7.61 -8.75
N ASP A 242 -4.16 7.51 -7.76
CA ASP A 242 -5.02 6.35 -7.55
C ASP A 242 -6.44 6.77 -7.96
N VAL A 243 -6.90 6.17 -9.04
CA VAL A 243 -8.20 6.53 -9.63
C VAL A 243 -9.33 5.81 -8.90
N ALA A 244 -9.06 4.62 -8.36
CA ALA A 244 -10.03 3.73 -7.71
C ALA A 244 -11.33 3.62 -8.54
N SER A 245 -11.17 3.39 -9.84
CA SER A 245 -12.24 3.58 -10.83
C SER A 245 -13.39 2.58 -10.71
N THR A 246 -13.23 1.50 -9.95
CA THR A 246 -14.32 0.56 -9.61
C THR A 246 -15.46 1.28 -8.87
N GLU A 247 -15.16 2.27 -8.03
CA GLU A 247 -16.13 2.99 -7.19
C GLU A 247 -17.17 3.79 -8.03
N PHE A 248 -16.78 4.25 -9.22
CA PHE A 248 -17.67 5.00 -10.11
C PHE A 248 -17.93 4.30 -11.46
N PHE A 249 -17.59 3.00 -11.58
CA PHE A 249 -17.93 2.17 -12.73
C PHE A 249 -19.30 1.52 -12.55
N LYS A 250 -20.27 1.94 -13.35
CA LYS A 250 -21.65 1.45 -13.26
C LYS A 250 -22.27 1.37 -14.65
N ASP A 251 -23.05 0.30 -14.89
CA ASP A 251 -23.76 0.08 -16.16
C ASP A 251 -22.84 0.17 -17.40
N GLY A 252 -21.56 -0.32 -17.26
CA GLY A 252 -20.57 -0.32 -18.33
C GLY A 252 -19.97 1.05 -18.65
N LYS A 253 -20.08 2.02 -17.74
CA LYS A 253 -19.54 3.38 -17.88
C LYS A 253 -18.90 3.87 -16.59
N TYR A 254 -17.94 4.78 -16.76
CA TYR A 254 -17.32 5.54 -15.70
C TYR A 254 -18.04 6.86 -15.50
N HIS A 255 -18.56 7.12 -14.31
CA HIS A 255 -19.36 8.30 -13.97
C HIS A 255 -18.57 9.22 -13.04
N LEU A 256 -17.98 10.27 -13.57
CA LEU A 256 -17.33 11.31 -12.78
C LEU A 256 -18.40 12.32 -12.33
N GLU A 257 -18.98 12.07 -11.15
CA GLU A 257 -20.09 12.87 -10.62
C GLU A 257 -19.67 14.31 -10.32
N GLY A 258 -18.46 14.50 -9.77
CA GLY A 258 -17.88 15.80 -9.46
C GLY A 258 -17.65 16.66 -10.70
N GLU A 259 -17.42 16.06 -11.87
CA GLU A 259 -17.27 16.75 -13.15
C GLU A 259 -18.56 16.72 -13.99
N GLY A 260 -19.60 15.99 -13.59
CA GLY A 260 -20.85 15.83 -14.35
C GLY A 260 -20.67 15.13 -15.69
N ARG A 261 -19.72 14.18 -15.79
CA ARG A 261 -19.32 13.51 -17.03
C ARG A 261 -19.44 11.99 -16.91
N SER A 262 -19.71 11.34 -18.04
CA SER A 262 -19.75 9.88 -18.13
C SER A 262 -19.00 9.41 -19.36
N PHE A 263 -18.30 8.28 -19.26
CA PHE A 263 -17.42 7.76 -20.28
C PHE A 263 -17.61 6.25 -20.48
N THR A 264 -17.52 5.79 -21.70
CA THR A 264 -17.20 4.38 -22.00
C THR A 264 -15.75 4.09 -21.60
N SER A 265 -15.36 2.82 -21.54
CA SER A 265 -13.97 2.43 -21.21
C SER A 265 -12.96 3.10 -22.13
N ALA A 266 -13.21 3.12 -23.45
CA ALA A 266 -12.32 3.77 -24.42
C ALA A 266 -12.20 5.28 -24.20
N GLU A 267 -13.32 5.97 -23.97
CA GLU A 267 -13.33 7.42 -23.70
C GLU A 267 -12.64 7.76 -22.37
N PHE A 268 -12.78 6.89 -21.36
CA PHE A 268 -12.11 7.08 -20.07
C PHE A 268 -10.60 6.90 -20.17
N VAL A 269 -10.15 5.91 -20.93
CA VAL A 269 -8.72 5.72 -21.26
C VAL A 269 -8.19 6.96 -22.02
N ASP A 270 -8.97 7.55 -22.94
CA ASP A 270 -8.59 8.78 -23.62
C ASP A 270 -8.52 9.99 -22.68
N TYR A 271 -9.42 10.07 -21.70
CA TYR A 271 -9.39 11.10 -20.65
C TYR A 271 -8.11 10.99 -19.83
N LEU A 272 -7.77 9.79 -19.31
CA LEU A 272 -6.54 9.58 -18.56
C LEU A 272 -5.29 9.87 -19.41
N ALA A 273 -5.28 9.45 -20.67
CA ALA A 273 -4.18 9.75 -21.59
C ALA A 273 -3.99 11.25 -21.80
N SER A 274 -5.07 12.01 -21.86
CA SER A 274 -5.00 13.48 -22.00
C SER A 274 -4.35 14.16 -20.78
N LEU A 275 -4.54 13.62 -19.57
CA LEU A 275 -3.89 14.10 -18.36
C LEU A 275 -2.38 13.77 -18.35
N VAL A 276 -2.03 12.54 -18.76
CA VAL A 276 -0.61 12.11 -18.88
C VAL A 276 0.15 12.96 -19.91
N ASP A 277 -0.48 13.32 -21.02
CA ASP A 277 0.17 14.15 -22.06
C ASP A 277 0.38 15.60 -21.61
N LYS A 278 -0.42 16.11 -20.66
CA LYS A 278 -0.33 17.49 -20.15
C LYS A 278 0.57 17.62 -18.91
N TYR A 279 0.62 16.61 -18.06
CA TYR A 279 1.21 16.69 -16.72
C TYR A 279 2.24 15.58 -16.47
N PRO A 280 3.21 15.77 -15.58
CA PRO A 280 4.27 14.80 -15.32
C PRO A 280 3.79 13.61 -14.46
N ILE A 281 2.73 12.95 -14.92
CA ILE A 281 2.16 11.77 -14.27
C ILE A 281 2.94 10.54 -14.75
N ILE A 282 3.52 9.77 -13.81
CA ILE A 282 4.30 8.55 -14.11
C ILE A 282 3.69 7.28 -13.54
N SER A 283 2.63 7.40 -12.74
CA SER A 283 1.95 6.24 -12.15
C SER A 283 0.44 6.48 -12.08
N ILE A 284 -0.34 5.51 -12.54
CA ILE A 284 -1.80 5.46 -12.41
C ILE A 284 -2.16 4.10 -11.81
N GLU A 285 -2.82 4.14 -10.65
CA GLU A 285 -3.36 2.98 -9.97
C GLU A 285 -4.85 2.88 -10.29
N ASP A 286 -5.32 1.65 -10.52
CA ASP A 286 -6.70 1.29 -10.84
C ASP A 286 -7.39 2.25 -11.82
N GLY A 287 -6.70 2.50 -12.94
CA GLY A 287 -7.19 3.35 -14.01
C GLY A 287 -8.42 2.79 -14.75
N CYS A 288 -8.75 1.51 -14.56
CA CYS A 288 -9.99 0.87 -14.97
C CYS A 288 -10.51 -0.01 -13.82
N SER A 289 -11.82 -0.32 -13.84
CA SER A 289 -12.48 -1.18 -12.86
C SER A 289 -11.86 -2.58 -12.81
N GLU A 290 -11.91 -3.23 -11.64
CA GLU A 290 -11.35 -4.56 -11.37
C GLU A 290 -11.90 -5.67 -12.28
N ASP A 291 -13.08 -5.46 -12.88
CA ASP A 291 -13.74 -6.38 -13.80
C ASP A 291 -13.72 -5.91 -15.27
N ASP A 292 -13.25 -4.69 -15.57
CA ASP A 292 -13.14 -4.15 -16.92
C ASP A 292 -11.80 -4.52 -17.59
N TRP A 293 -11.58 -5.81 -17.83
CA TRP A 293 -10.34 -6.33 -18.44
C TRP A 293 -10.07 -5.76 -19.85
N GLU A 294 -11.11 -5.49 -20.61
CA GLU A 294 -10.98 -4.86 -21.94
C GLU A 294 -10.52 -3.39 -21.82
N GLY A 295 -11.06 -2.66 -20.84
CA GLY A 295 -10.60 -1.30 -20.51
C GLY A 295 -9.13 -1.30 -20.07
N TRP A 296 -8.74 -2.24 -19.21
CA TRP A 296 -7.34 -2.41 -18.78
C TRP A 296 -6.39 -2.71 -19.95
N LYS A 297 -6.84 -3.54 -20.90
CA LYS A 297 -6.06 -3.81 -22.10
C LYS A 297 -5.84 -2.56 -22.95
N LEU A 298 -6.91 -1.82 -23.22
CA LEU A 298 -6.84 -0.53 -23.93
C LEU A 298 -5.91 0.47 -23.22
N LEU A 299 -6.04 0.58 -21.90
CA LEU A 299 -5.20 1.43 -21.05
C LEU A 299 -3.72 1.04 -21.16
N THR A 300 -3.43 -0.28 -21.09
CA THR A 300 -2.05 -0.79 -21.17
C THR A 300 -1.44 -0.57 -22.54
N GLU A 301 -2.18 -0.83 -23.61
CA GLU A 301 -1.74 -0.58 -24.99
C GLU A 301 -1.43 0.90 -25.21
N LYS A 302 -2.24 1.79 -24.65
CA LYS A 302 -2.10 3.22 -24.86
C LYS A 302 -1.03 3.89 -24.00
N LEU A 303 -0.96 3.53 -22.74
CA LEU A 303 -0.14 4.22 -21.73
C LEU A 303 0.99 3.38 -21.12
N GLY A 304 0.95 2.04 -21.21
CA GLY A 304 1.88 1.15 -20.49
C GLY A 304 3.37 1.34 -20.84
N GLY A 305 3.68 1.95 -21.98
CA GLY A 305 5.06 2.32 -22.33
C GLY A 305 5.55 3.64 -21.75
N LYS A 306 4.63 4.49 -21.26
CA LYS A 306 4.90 5.84 -20.75
C LYS A 306 4.71 5.94 -19.23
N VAL A 307 3.74 5.20 -18.69
CA VAL A 307 3.24 5.31 -17.32
C VAL A 307 3.19 3.95 -16.65
N GLN A 308 3.54 3.90 -15.37
CA GLN A 308 3.33 2.75 -14.52
C GLN A 308 1.82 2.59 -14.28
N LEU A 309 1.28 1.43 -14.65
CA LEU A 309 -0.13 1.07 -14.48
C LEU A 309 -0.24 0.01 -13.38
N VAL A 310 -0.67 0.46 -12.21
CA VAL A 310 -0.69 -0.34 -10.98
C VAL A 310 -2.06 -0.98 -10.83
N GLY A 311 -2.11 -2.31 -10.68
CA GLY A 311 -3.34 -3.00 -10.28
C GLY A 311 -3.37 -3.18 -8.77
N ASP A 312 -4.34 -2.55 -8.10
CA ASP A 312 -4.73 -2.78 -6.71
C ASP A 312 -5.90 -3.76 -6.65
N ASP A 313 -7.13 -3.30 -6.87
CA ASP A 313 -8.32 -4.14 -6.88
C ASP A 313 -8.27 -5.18 -8.02
N LEU A 314 -7.59 -4.86 -9.12
CA LEU A 314 -7.39 -5.79 -10.22
C LEU A 314 -6.65 -7.07 -9.78
N PHE A 315 -5.62 -6.95 -8.94
CA PHE A 315 -4.73 -8.06 -8.56
C PHE A 315 -4.88 -8.52 -7.10
N VAL A 316 -5.32 -7.65 -6.20
CA VAL A 316 -5.52 -7.88 -4.76
C VAL A 316 -4.38 -8.68 -4.09
N THR A 317 -3.13 -8.42 -4.48
CA THR A 317 -1.92 -9.14 -4.02
C THR A 317 -2.00 -10.66 -4.25
N ASN A 318 -2.90 -11.12 -5.13
CA ASN A 318 -3.17 -12.53 -5.39
C ASN A 318 -2.40 -13.04 -6.62
N THR A 319 -1.63 -14.11 -6.46
CA THR A 319 -0.78 -14.66 -7.52
C THR A 319 -1.56 -15.22 -8.71
N GLU A 320 -2.78 -15.74 -8.51
CA GLU A 320 -3.61 -16.26 -9.60
C GLU A 320 -4.13 -15.12 -10.48
N ARG A 321 -4.63 -14.03 -9.85
CA ARG A 321 -5.08 -12.85 -10.59
C ARG A 321 -3.91 -12.12 -11.28
N LEU A 322 -2.76 -12.02 -10.59
CA LEU A 322 -1.55 -11.46 -11.18
C LEU A 322 -1.08 -12.27 -12.38
N SER A 323 -1.05 -13.61 -12.28
CA SER A 323 -0.70 -14.50 -13.40
C SER A 323 -1.61 -14.25 -14.61
N SER A 324 -2.93 -14.17 -14.39
CA SER A 324 -3.89 -13.85 -15.44
C SER A 324 -3.63 -12.51 -16.12
N GLY A 325 -3.26 -11.49 -15.33
CA GLY A 325 -2.90 -10.17 -15.87
C GLY A 325 -1.61 -10.18 -16.68
N ILE A 326 -0.60 -10.90 -16.21
CA ILE A 326 0.68 -11.07 -16.91
C ILE A 326 0.45 -11.80 -18.25
N GLU A 327 -0.32 -12.88 -18.25
CA GLU A 327 -0.63 -13.65 -19.47
C GLU A 327 -1.40 -12.82 -20.52
N GLN A 328 -2.29 -11.94 -20.07
CA GLN A 328 -3.06 -11.05 -20.92
C GLN A 328 -2.31 -9.76 -21.29
N GLY A 329 -1.18 -9.48 -20.66
CA GLY A 329 -0.39 -8.28 -20.87
C GLY A 329 -1.10 -7.01 -20.38
N VAL A 330 -1.84 -7.07 -19.27
CA VAL A 330 -2.56 -5.95 -18.66
C VAL A 330 -1.86 -5.43 -17.41
N GLY A 331 -1.77 -4.10 -17.29
CA GLY A 331 -0.97 -3.46 -16.26
C GLY A 331 0.53 -3.63 -16.49
N ASN A 332 1.33 -3.11 -15.61
CA ASN A 332 2.79 -3.30 -15.58
C ASN A 332 3.36 -3.13 -14.17
N SER A 333 2.50 -3.10 -13.15
CA SER A 333 2.84 -3.00 -11.74
C SER A 333 1.74 -3.59 -10.88
N ILE A 334 2.09 -4.09 -9.71
CA ILE A 334 1.14 -4.56 -8.69
C ILE A 334 1.23 -3.68 -7.45
N LEU A 335 0.08 -3.33 -6.86
CA LEU A 335 0.03 -2.83 -5.49
C LEU A 335 0.04 -4.03 -4.53
N VAL A 336 0.86 -3.96 -3.49
CA VAL A 336 1.04 -5.06 -2.53
C VAL A 336 0.54 -4.62 -1.17
N LYS A 337 -0.58 -5.17 -0.75
CA LYS A 337 -1.20 -4.97 0.56
C LYS A 337 -1.20 -6.30 1.31
N VAL A 338 -0.42 -6.41 2.36
CA VAL A 338 -0.20 -7.67 3.10
C VAL A 338 -1.51 -8.33 3.59
N ASN A 339 -2.52 -7.53 3.93
CA ASN A 339 -3.80 -8.04 4.42
C ASN A 339 -4.78 -8.47 3.31
N GLN A 340 -4.56 -8.09 2.05
CA GLN A 340 -5.37 -8.58 0.92
C GLN A 340 -5.14 -10.07 0.66
N ILE A 341 -3.98 -10.59 1.02
CA ILE A 341 -3.62 -11.99 0.85
C ILE A 341 -3.49 -12.75 2.19
N GLY A 342 -2.88 -12.15 3.22
CA GLY A 342 -2.97 -12.60 4.61
C GLY A 342 -1.82 -13.42 5.17
N THR A 343 -0.71 -13.62 4.44
CA THR A 343 0.56 -14.14 4.96
C THR A 343 1.75 -13.41 4.37
N LEU A 344 2.89 -13.41 5.06
CA LEU A 344 4.14 -12.89 4.49
C LEU A 344 4.62 -13.77 3.32
N THR A 345 4.50 -15.09 3.44
CA THR A 345 4.89 -16.03 2.37
C THR A 345 4.17 -15.72 1.06
N GLU A 346 2.83 -15.64 1.06
CA GLU A 346 2.06 -15.32 -0.15
C GLU A 346 2.34 -13.89 -0.66
N THR A 347 2.58 -12.95 0.25
CA THR A 347 2.98 -11.57 -0.11
C THR A 347 4.30 -11.56 -0.89
N PHE A 348 5.31 -12.30 -0.41
CA PHE A 348 6.61 -12.39 -1.07
C PHE A 348 6.50 -13.14 -2.42
N ASP A 349 5.67 -14.17 -2.50
CA ASP A 349 5.41 -14.89 -3.75
C ASP A 349 4.81 -13.96 -4.82
N ALA A 350 3.86 -13.10 -4.44
CA ALA A 350 3.28 -12.12 -5.37
C ALA A 350 4.31 -11.08 -5.84
N ILE A 351 5.14 -10.56 -4.93
CA ILE A 351 6.22 -9.61 -5.28
C ILE A 351 7.22 -10.26 -6.23
N GLU A 352 7.66 -11.48 -5.96
CA GLU A 352 8.63 -12.19 -6.78
C GLU A 352 8.06 -12.52 -8.17
N MET A 353 6.79 -12.95 -8.24
CA MET A 353 6.10 -13.19 -9.52
C MET A 353 6.05 -11.92 -10.37
N ALA A 354 5.66 -10.78 -9.80
CA ALA A 354 5.63 -9.49 -10.49
C ALA A 354 7.01 -9.12 -11.05
N LYS A 355 8.04 -9.17 -10.22
CA LYS A 355 9.42 -8.82 -10.62
C LYS A 355 9.94 -9.71 -11.73
N ARG A 356 9.69 -11.03 -11.69
CA ARG A 356 10.09 -11.97 -12.76
C ARG A 356 9.38 -11.69 -14.08
N ALA A 357 8.18 -11.16 -14.04
CA ALA A 357 7.43 -10.74 -15.23
C ALA A 357 7.83 -9.36 -15.76
N GLY A 358 8.75 -8.64 -15.07
CA GLY A 358 9.14 -7.28 -15.42
C GLY A 358 8.16 -6.21 -14.93
N TYR A 359 7.19 -6.60 -14.10
CA TYR A 359 6.32 -5.66 -13.39
C TYR A 359 7.04 -5.07 -12.17
N THR A 360 6.72 -3.85 -11.82
CA THR A 360 7.13 -3.28 -10.53
C THR A 360 6.17 -3.71 -9.41
N ALA A 361 6.62 -3.59 -8.17
CA ALA A 361 5.79 -3.81 -7.00
C ALA A 361 5.81 -2.55 -6.13
N VAL A 362 4.64 -2.05 -5.77
CA VAL A 362 4.48 -0.92 -4.86
C VAL A 362 4.00 -1.46 -3.51
N ILE A 363 4.80 -1.37 -2.48
CA ILE A 363 4.40 -1.80 -1.14
C ILE A 363 3.46 -0.75 -0.56
N SER A 364 2.29 -1.17 -0.10
CA SER A 364 1.22 -0.23 0.26
C SER A 364 0.67 -0.45 1.67
N HIS A 365 0.26 0.67 2.26
CA HIS A 365 -0.57 0.74 3.45
C HIS A 365 -2.05 0.43 3.13
N ARG A 366 -2.90 0.58 4.14
CA ARG A 366 -4.36 0.65 4.00
C ARG A 366 -4.88 1.97 4.57
N SER A 367 -6.16 2.28 4.30
CA SER A 367 -6.82 3.48 4.88
C SER A 367 -6.90 3.42 6.41
N GLY A 368 -7.18 2.26 7.00
CA GLY A 368 -7.08 2.00 8.44
C GLY A 368 -5.71 1.41 8.80
N GLU A 369 -4.85 2.22 9.38
CA GLU A 369 -3.49 1.87 9.76
C GLU A 369 -3.28 1.94 11.28
N SER A 370 -2.09 1.59 11.71
CA SER A 370 -1.62 1.69 13.08
C SER A 370 -0.18 2.22 13.13
N GLU A 371 0.46 2.19 14.30
CA GLU A 371 1.90 2.46 14.43
C GLU A 371 2.79 1.35 13.87
N ASP A 372 2.24 0.20 13.47
CA ASP A 372 3.02 -0.89 12.85
C ASP A 372 3.72 -0.41 11.59
N SER A 373 5.01 -0.71 11.47
CA SER A 373 5.86 -0.26 10.36
C SER A 373 6.39 -1.41 9.50
N THR A 374 5.85 -2.62 9.62
CA THR A 374 6.34 -3.82 8.92
C THR A 374 6.44 -3.63 7.41
N ILE A 375 5.52 -2.88 6.79
CA ILE A 375 5.56 -2.63 5.35
C ILE A 375 6.79 -1.81 4.91
N ALA A 376 7.35 -0.98 5.77
CA ALA A 376 8.61 -0.28 5.49
C ALA A 376 9.78 -1.26 5.42
N ASP A 377 9.85 -2.21 6.34
CA ASP A 377 10.85 -3.28 6.32
C ASP A 377 10.67 -4.20 5.10
N ILE A 378 9.44 -4.56 4.74
CA ILE A 378 9.13 -5.36 3.53
C ILE A 378 9.61 -4.63 2.27
N ALA A 379 9.37 -3.33 2.14
CA ALA A 379 9.77 -2.56 0.96
C ALA A 379 11.29 -2.61 0.73
N VAL A 380 12.08 -2.52 1.80
CA VAL A 380 13.56 -2.62 1.72
C VAL A 380 14.00 -4.07 1.57
N ALA A 381 13.39 -5.02 2.32
CA ALA A 381 13.72 -6.45 2.25
C ALA A 381 13.61 -7.01 0.83
N THR A 382 12.58 -6.61 0.12
CA THR A 382 12.32 -7.07 -1.26
C THR A 382 13.01 -6.22 -2.33
N ASN A 383 13.67 -5.10 -1.95
CA ASN A 383 14.14 -4.10 -2.90
C ASN A 383 13.03 -3.71 -3.90
N ALA A 384 11.80 -3.53 -3.42
CA ALA A 384 10.64 -3.22 -4.27
C ALA A 384 10.79 -1.88 -5.00
N GLY A 385 11.53 -0.97 -4.39
CA GLY A 385 11.86 0.33 -4.98
C GLY A 385 10.78 1.39 -4.83
N GLN A 386 9.57 1.04 -4.39
CA GLN A 386 8.45 1.97 -4.23
C GLN A 386 7.60 1.62 -2.99
N ILE A 387 7.08 2.66 -2.32
CA ILE A 387 6.16 2.52 -1.19
C ILE A 387 5.06 3.59 -1.27
N LYS A 388 3.81 3.17 -1.09
CA LYS A 388 2.63 4.03 -0.98
C LYS A 388 2.12 3.95 0.46
N THR A 389 2.33 4.99 1.26
CA THR A 389 1.95 4.97 2.69
C THR A 389 1.38 6.29 3.20
N GLY A 390 0.64 7.00 2.33
CA GLY A 390 -0.10 8.21 2.66
C GLY A 390 0.75 9.49 2.66
N ALA A 391 0.20 10.55 3.19
CA ALA A 391 0.86 11.85 3.31
C ALA A 391 1.95 11.84 4.41
N PRO A 392 2.91 12.80 4.39
CA PRO A 392 3.84 13.00 5.50
C PRO A 392 3.15 13.68 6.69
N SER A 393 2.00 13.18 7.08
CA SER A 393 1.10 13.67 8.12
C SER A 393 0.32 12.52 8.73
N ARG A 394 -0.07 12.59 9.99
CA ARG A 394 -0.66 11.56 10.85
C ARG A 394 0.37 10.48 11.22
N THR A 395 0.42 10.13 12.52
CA THR A 395 1.43 9.23 13.08
C THR A 395 1.40 7.84 12.45
N ASP A 396 0.21 7.34 12.11
CA ASP A 396 0.01 6.05 11.45
C ASP A 396 0.70 5.96 10.06
N ARG A 397 0.85 7.08 9.36
CA ARG A 397 1.60 7.19 8.09
C ARG A 397 3.07 7.46 8.35
N VAL A 398 3.35 8.45 9.18
CA VAL A 398 4.72 8.91 9.50
C VAL A 398 5.55 7.81 10.17
N ALA A 399 4.94 6.87 10.89
CA ALA A 399 5.63 5.72 11.48
C ALA A 399 6.44 4.92 10.44
N LYS A 400 5.88 4.70 9.24
CA LYS A 400 6.53 3.97 8.13
C LYS A 400 7.69 4.78 7.55
N TYR A 401 7.48 6.09 7.33
CA TYR A 401 8.55 7.00 6.87
C TYR A 401 9.70 7.09 7.87
N ASN A 402 9.40 7.20 9.16
CA ASN A 402 10.40 7.21 10.20
C ASN A 402 11.18 5.88 10.28
N GLN A 403 10.52 4.75 10.03
CA GLN A 403 11.19 3.46 9.96
C GLN A 403 12.17 3.41 8.77
N LEU A 404 11.77 3.91 7.60
CA LEU A 404 12.66 4.00 6.44
C LEU A 404 13.88 4.90 6.68
N LEU A 405 13.72 6.01 7.42
CA LEU A 405 14.86 6.84 7.85
C LEU A 405 15.82 6.08 8.75
N ARG A 406 15.30 5.29 9.72
CA ARG A 406 16.15 4.43 10.57
C ARG A 406 16.89 3.37 9.77
N ILE A 407 16.22 2.76 8.78
CA ILE A 407 16.84 1.79 7.88
C ILE A 407 17.93 2.45 7.04
N GLU A 408 17.69 3.64 6.50
CA GLU A 408 18.70 4.39 5.73
C GLU A 408 19.93 4.69 6.60
N ASP A 409 19.73 5.12 7.85
CA ASP A 409 20.83 5.36 8.80
C ASP A 409 21.61 4.07 9.13
N GLN A 410 20.92 2.93 9.31
CA GLN A 410 21.55 1.63 9.55
C GLN A 410 22.38 1.13 8.36
N LEU A 411 21.88 1.34 7.14
CA LEU A 411 22.59 0.99 5.90
C LEU A 411 23.77 1.92 5.61
N GLY A 412 23.71 3.17 6.07
CA GLY A 412 24.75 4.16 5.88
C GLY A 412 25.15 4.32 4.41
N SER A 413 26.43 4.18 4.10
CA SER A 413 26.95 4.35 2.73
C SER A 413 26.52 3.24 1.75
N THR A 414 25.92 2.16 2.23
CA THR A 414 25.42 1.07 1.37
C THR A 414 23.95 1.26 0.94
N ALA A 415 23.26 2.24 1.54
CA ALA A 415 21.89 2.59 1.14
C ALA A 415 21.85 3.06 -0.32
N ILE A 416 20.88 2.55 -1.06
CA ILE A 416 20.59 2.96 -2.44
C ILE A 416 19.19 3.51 -2.49
N TYR A 417 19.03 4.76 -2.88
CA TYR A 417 17.72 5.32 -3.17
C TYR A 417 17.29 4.95 -4.60
N GLY A 418 16.11 4.34 -4.76
CA GLY A 418 15.65 3.83 -6.05
C GLY A 418 15.55 4.88 -7.15
N GLY A 419 15.01 6.07 -6.84
CA GLY A 419 14.85 7.14 -7.81
C GLY A 419 14.20 6.66 -9.11
N ALA A 420 14.72 7.11 -10.26
CA ALA A 420 14.21 6.71 -11.56
C ALA A 420 14.37 5.20 -11.85
N ALA A 421 15.34 4.53 -11.24
CA ALA A 421 15.56 3.10 -11.44
C ALA A 421 14.46 2.23 -10.81
N ALA A 422 13.66 2.79 -9.90
CA ALA A 422 12.50 2.11 -9.33
C ALA A 422 11.38 1.87 -10.35
N PHE A 423 11.39 2.60 -11.46
CA PHE A 423 10.42 2.51 -12.56
C PHE A 423 10.98 1.74 -13.76
N TYR A 424 11.62 0.58 -13.51
CA TYR A 424 12.29 -0.23 -14.53
C TYR A 424 11.33 -0.83 -15.57
N ASN A 425 10.04 -0.87 -15.30
CA ASN A 425 8.97 -1.21 -16.23
C ASN A 425 8.76 -0.16 -17.33
N LEU A 426 9.26 1.08 -17.15
CA LEU A 426 9.15 2.17 -18.10
C LEU A 426 10.44 2.31 -18.93
N LYS A 427 10.46 1.75 -20.15
CA LYS A 427 11.67 1.65 -21.00
C LYS A 427 12.34 3.00 -21.30
N ASN A 428 11.57 4.08 -21.37
CA ASN A 428 12.04 5.42 -21.76
C ASN A 428 12.19 6.38 -20.56
N PHE A 429 11.91 5.91 -19.34
CA PHE A 429 12.06 6.70 -18.14
C PHE A 429 13.50 6.60 -17.63
N LYS A 430 14.41 7.37 -18.28
CA LYS A 430 15.81 7.48 -17.85
C LYS A 430 16.06 8.93 -17.44
N LYS A 431 16.70 9.11 -16.30
CA LYS A 431 17.35 10.37 -15.95
C LYS A 431 18.64 10.55 -16.72
#